data_d9a487386d35b1d442f647510bfe2ac5
#
_entry.id   d9a487386d35b1d442f647510bfe2ac5
#
_cell.length_a   1.000
_cell.length_b   1.000
_cell.length_c   1.000
_cell.angle_alpha   90.00
_cell.angle_beta   90.00
_cell.angle_gamma   90.00
#
_symmetry.space_group_name_H-M   'P 1'
#
loop_
_entity.id
_entity.type
_entity.pdbx_description
1 polymer ?
#
loop_
_entity_poly.entity_id
_entity_poly.type
_entity_poly.pdbx_seq_one_letter_code
_entity_poly.pdbx_strand_id
1 'polypeptide(L)'
;MAIAFAYFANKFFVFQSKRKGFYATLVEAVQFVGARLVSMVVEILGLAILCDTFRIHELASKLLVQVIVLVLNYVFSKLIVFKEKKPFHENMQDNWCYYLSFAIVAVVMLVVCIAEKIAPFGENSLTLVDSVHQYLPFFSELRDKLLHERSLLYTWNVALGSNFVSLAAYYLMSPFNLLLLLFGKEQIAAVTCFLMCLKIALTAVAMVHFLSYKDGEKKRNFLIVAISVAYAFSNYVIGYNWNTMWLDCIMIFPLIMLGFQRMLEERDPKLYVLSLFYALYCNYYIGYIICLFLVLWFFVYEHKTVKRFFINGFRFAVYSLLSGGMAAFILLPAYHGIMATAAGDMAIPKGTWYGNIFVMLRQLLVFTKPITNQIFDGGVNLYCGMLAVLTMFLYLFVKEHPWKKFRKYVLLVLLVISFNHGTLNYIWHGMHDQYGIPNRFSFVFIFVLLVTYCSWACLSLL
;
A
#
# COMPACT_ATOMS: atom_id res chain seq x y z
N MET A 1 -23.02 -25.38 -20.59
CA MET A 1 -24.07 -24.64 -21.33
C MET A 1 -24.47 -23.33 -20.62
N ALA A 2 -24.81 -23.29 -19.32
CA ALA A 2 -25.25 -22.08 -18.62
C ALA A 2 -24.27 -20.88 -18.72
N ILE A 3 -22.96 -21.11 -18.54
CA ILE A 3 -21.92 -20.06 -18.63
C ILE A 3 -21.84 -19.47 -20.05
N ALA A 4 -21.93 -20.33 -21.08
CA ALA A 4 -21.91 -19.88 -22.46
C ALA A 4 -23.14 -19.02 -22.79
N PHE A 5 -24.32 -19.46 -22.38
CA PHE A 5 -25.54 -18.68 -22.52
C PHE A 5 -25.45 -17.34 -21.79
N ALA A 6 -24.97 -17.33 -20.55
CA ALA A 6 -24.76 -16.12 -19.77
C ALA A 6 -23.75 -15.17 -20.45
N TYR A 7 -22.68 -15.69 -21.04
CA TYR A 7 -21.73 -14.88 -21.81
C TYR A 7 -22.40 -14.20 -23.01
N PHE A 8 -23.13 -14.93 -23.83
CA PHE A 8 -23.81 -14.35 -24.99
C PHE A 8 -24.90 -13.34 -24.58
N ALA A 9 -25.70 -13.67 -23.57
CA ALA A 9 -26.71 -12.75 -23.04
C ALA A 9 -26.08 -11.44 -22.53
N ASN A 10 -25.01 -11.52 -21.75
CA ASN A 10 -24.31 -10.33 -21.28
C ASN A 10 -23.67 -9.55 -22.44
N LYS A 11 -23.02 -10.22 -23.38
CA LYS A 11 -22.36 -9.59 -24.53
C LYS A 11 -23.34 -8.78 -25.40
N PHE A 12 -24.46 -9.37 -25.77
CA PHE A 12 -25.36 -8.79 -26.75
C PHE A 12 -26.48 -7.94 -26.15
N PHE A 13 -27.04 -8.33 -24.99
CA PHE A 13 -28.19 -7.66 -24.41
C PHE A 13 -27.84 -6.70 -23.28
N VAL A 14 -26.90 -7.04 -22.41
CA VAL A 14 -26.61 -6.22 -21.21
C VAL A 14 -25.55 -5.17 -21.50
N PHE A 15 -24.40 -5.57 -22.06
CA PHE A 15 -23.25 -4.67 -22.26
C PHE A 15 -23.05 -4.23 -23.70
N GLN A 16 -23.75 -4.82 -24.68
CA GLN A 16 -23.73 -4.47 -26.10
C GLN A 16 -22.30 -4.29 -26.65
N SER A 17 -21.41 -5.25 -26.34
CA SER A 17 -19.99 -5.19 -26.70
C SER A 17 -19.79 -5.08 -28.20
N LYS A 18 -19.10 -4.02 -28.65
CA LYS A 18 -18.81 -3.74 -30.07
C LYS A 18 -17.58 -4.48 -30.61
N ARG A 19 -16.91 -5.32 -29.79
CA ARG A 19 -15.72 -6.05 -30.21
C ARG A 19 -16.06 -7.04 -31.32
N LYS A 20 -15.33 -6.92 -32.43
CA LYS A 20 -15.40 -7.80 -33.59
C LYS A 20 -14.11 -8.56 -33.77
N GLY A 21 -14.20 -9.80 -34.27
CA GLY A 21 -13.05 -10.68 -34.53
C GLY A 21 -12.98 -11.87 -33.56
N PHE A 22 -12.54 -13.02 -34.08
CA PHE A 22 -12.49 -14.29 -33.35
C PHE A 22 -11.61 -14.21 -32.11
N TYR A 23 -10.38 -13.71 -32.25
CA TYR A 23 -9.43 -13.60 -31.13
C TYR A 23 -9.92 -12.68 -30.01
N ALA A 24 -10.47 -11.51 -30.37
CA ALA A 24 -11.01 -10.57 -29.38
C ALA A 24 -12.21 -11.17 -28.63
N THR A 25 -13.06 -11.91 -29.32
CA THR A 25 -14.20 -12.62 -28.70
C THR A 25 -13.74 -13.78 -27.83
N LEU A 26 -12.69 -14.51 -28.22
CA LEU A 26 -12.12 -15.58 -27.42
C LEU A 26 -11.51 -15.05 -26.10
N VAL A 27 -10.72 -13.96 -26.15
CA VAL A 27 -10.16 -13.32 -24.96
C VAL A 27 -11.25 -12.83 -24.02
N GLU A 28 -12.32 -12.23 -24.56
CA GLU A 28 -13.47 -11.76 -23.80
C GLU A 28 -14.21 -12.93 -23.12
N ALA A 29 -14.39 -14.04 -23.84
CA ALA A 29 -14.99 -15.27 -23.29
C ALA A 29 -14.12 -15.88 -22.16
N VAL A 30 -12.81 -15.97 -22.34
CA VAL A 30 -11.88 -16.45 -21.30
C VAL A 30 -11.93 -15.56 -20.06
N GLN A 31 -11.93 -14.24 -20.23
CA GLN A 31 -12.05 -13.30 -19.11
C GLN A 31 -13.40 -13.44 -18.40
N PHE A 32 -14.48 -13.66 -19.14
CA PHE A 32 -15.80 -13.89 -18.56
C PHE A 32 -15.84 -15.19 -17.72
N VAL A 33 -15.28 -16.28 -18.24
CA VAL A 33 -15.18 -17.54 -17.51
C VAL A 33 -14.30 -17.36 -16.26
N GLY A 34 -13.16 -16.68 -16.39
CA GLY A 34 -12.28 -16.39 -15.24
C GLY A 34 -12.98 -15.58 -14.16
N ALA A 35 -13.75 -14.54 -14.53
CA ALA A 35 -14.55 -13.75 -13.59
C ALA A 35 -15.61 -14.61 -12.88
N ARG A 36 -16.21 -15.59 -13.57
CA ARG A 36 -17.17 -16.53 -12.99
C ARG A 36 -16.52 -17.51 -12.02
N LEU A 37 -15.31 -17.97 -12.31
CA LEU A 37 -14.55 -18.83 -11.40
C LEU A 37 -14.19 -18.08 -10.11
N VAL A 38 -13.75 -16.82 -10.20
CA VAL A 38 -13.51 -15.97 -9.03
C VAL A 38 -14.79 -15.80 -8.19
N SER A 39 -15.93 -15.52 -8.84
CA SER A 39 -17.20 -15.39 -8.12
C SER A 39 -17.64 -16.68 -7.44
N MET A 40 -17.37 -17.83 -8.05
CA MET A 40 -17.64 -19.14 -7.47
C MET A 40 -16.80 -19.41 -6.22
N VAL A 41 -15.52 -19.03 -6.26
CA VAL A 41 -14.64 -19.10 -5.07
C VAL A 41 -15.18 -18.20 -3.95
N VAL A 42 -15.60 -16.98 -4.27
CA VAL A 42 -16.21 -16.05 -3.30
C VAL A 42 -17.51 -16.64 -2.73
N GLU A 43 -18.32 -17.32 -3.55
CA GLU A 43 -19.55 -18.00 -3.10
C GLU A 43 -19.24 -19.11 -2.08
N ILE A 44 -18.29 -19.99 -2.41
CA ILE A 44 -17.90 -21.10 -1.53
C ILE A 44 -17.33 -20.58 -0.22
N LEU A 45 -16.38 -19.61 -0.28
CA LEU A 45 -15.79 -19.03 0.92
C LEU A 45 -16.80 -18.23 1.74
N GLY A 46 -17.67 -17.48 1.09
CA GLY A 46 -18.71 -16.70 1.76
C GLY A 46 -19.70 -17.59 2.51
N LEU A 47 -20.13 -18.71 1.91
CA LEU A 47 -21.00 -19.68 2.57
C LEU A 47 -20.30 -20.36 3.76
N ALA A 48 -19.05 -20.80 3.58
CA ALA A 48 -18.28 -21.41 4.66
C ALA A 48 -18.12 -20.43 5.83
N ILE A 49 -17.79 -19.17 5.58
CA ILE A 49 -17.64 -18.15 6.63
C ILE A 49 -18.99 -17.89 7.35
N LEU A 50 -20.07 -17.70 6.61
CA LEU A 50 -21.36 -17.36 7.23
C LEU A 50 -22.00 -18.55 7.95
N CYS A 51 -21.92 -19.76 7.39
CA CYS A 51 -22.52 -20.93 7.99
C CYS A 51 -21.63 -21.53 9.09
N ASP A 52 -20.33 -21.72 8.81
CA ASP A 52 -19.44 -22.45 9.71
C ASP A 52 -18.90 -21.56 10.85
N THR A 53 -18.57 -20.28 10.54
CA THR A 53 -17.97 -19.36 11.52
C THR A 53 -19.04 -18.58 12.28
N PHE A 54 -19.96 -17.94 11.55
CA PHE A 54 -21.00 -17.10 12.16
C PHE A 54 -22.27 -17.87 12.54
N ARG A 55 -22.38 -19.16 12.17
CA ARG A 55 -23.55 -20.04 12.43
C ARG A 55 -24.88 -19.42 11.97
N ILE A 56 -24.84 -18.61 10.92
CA ILE A 56 -26.05 -18.03 10.33
C ILE A 56 -26.78 -19.15 9.59
N HIS A 57 -28.11 -19.13 9.68
CA HIS A 57 -28.95 -20.11 8.99
C HIS A 57 -28.61 -20.22 7.51
N GLU A 58 -28.44 -21.43 6.98
CA GLU A 58 -27.95 -21.73 5.63
C GLU A 58 -28.67 -20.92 4.55
N LEU A 59 -29.98 -20.79 4.65
CA LEU A 59 -30.82 -20.08 3.68
C LEU A 59 -30.54 -18.57 3.70
N ALA A 60 -30.33 -17.96 4.86
CA ALA A 60 -29.97 -16.55 5.01
C ALA A 60 -28.55 -16.28 4.49
N SER A 61 -27.60 -17.16 4.82
CA SER A 61 -26.21 -17.10 4.31
C SER A 61 -26.19 -17.18 2.79
N LYS A 62 -26.96 -18.09 2.20
CA LYS A 62 -27.05 -18.28 0.76
C LYS A 62 -27.63 -17.05 0.06
N LEU A 63 -28.68 -16.44 0.59
CA LEU A 63 -29.25 -15.21 0.05
C LEU A 63 -28.27 -14.05 0.10
N LEU A 64 -27.57 -13.83 1.21
CA LEU A 64 -26.58 -12.78 1.36
C LEU A 64 -25.40 -12.95 0.37
N VAL A 65 -24.86 -14.17 0.30
CA VAL A 65 -23.74 -14.46 -0.61
C VAL A 65 -24.16 -14.33 -2.07
N GLN A 66 -25.38 -14.75 -2.44
CA GLN A 66 -25.90 -14.59 -3.80
C GLN A 66 -26.02 -13.12 -4.22
N VAL A 67 -26.41 -12.23 -3.32
CA VAL A 67 -26.43 -10.78 -3.60
C VAL A 67 -25.00 -10.28 -3.88
N ILE A 68 -24.02 -10.67 -3.06
CA ILE A 68 -22.61 -10.30 -3.24
C ILE A 68 -22.08 -10.82 -4.59
N VAL A 69 -22.32 -12.08 -4.89
CA VAL A 69 -21.92 -12.74 -6.14
C VAL A 69 -22.55 -12.07 -7.36
N LEU A 70 -23.82 -11.67 -7.28
CA LEU A 70 -24.52 -10.95 -8.34
C LEU A 70 -23.88 -9.59 -8.62
N VAL A 71 -23.59 -8.82 -7.57
CA VAL A 71 -22.88 -7.54 -7.67
C VAL A 71 -21.48 -7.72 -8.25
N LEU A 72 -20.70 -8.68 -7.76
CA LEU A 72 -19.37 -8.96 -8.26
C LEU A 72 -19.38 -9.38 -9.72
N ASN A 73 -20.31 -10.23 -10.13
CA ASN A 73 -20.46 -10.65 -11.51
C ASN A 73 -20.79 -9.47 -12.45
N TYR A 74 -21.64 -8.56 -12.00
CA TYR A 74 -21.95 -7.32 -12.76
C TYR A 74 -20.71 -6.43 -12.86
N VAL A 75 -20.02 -6.18 -11.75
CA VAL A 75 -18.83 -5.35 -11.68
C VAL A 75 -17.70 -5.90 -12.55
N PHE A 76 -17.40 -7.19 -12.45
CA PHE A 76 -16.38 -7.84 -13.27
C PHE A 76 -16.74 -7.82 -14.75
N SER A 77 -18.00 -8.10 -15.10
CA SER A 77 -18.45 -8.03 -16.48
C SER A 77 -18.30 -6.61 -17.04
N LYS A 78 -18.72 -5.59 -16.31
CA LYS A 78 -18.66 -4.18 -16.75
C LYS A 78 -17.24 -3.62 -16.83
N LEU A 79 -16.39 -3.90 -15.81
CA LEU A 79 -15.09 -3.24 -15.66
C LEU A 79 -13.95 -4.01 -16.33
N ILE A 80 -14.07 -5.33 -16.48
CA ILE A 80 -12.98 -6.20 -16.94
C ILE A 80 -13.31 -6.81 -18.29
N VAL A 81 -14.46 -7.47 -18.41
CA VAL A 81 -14.80 -8.28 -19.57
C VAL A 81 -15.23 -7.42 -20.77
N PHE A 82 -16.25 -6.61 -20.60
CA PHE A 82 -16.89 -5.85 -21.69
C PHE A 82 -16.40 -4.39 -21.79
N LYS A 83 -15.30 -4.05 -21.13
CA LYS A 83 -14.68 -2.73 -21.30
C LYS A 83 -14.06 -2.62 -22.69
N GLU A 84 -14.36 -1.53 -23.41
CA GLU A 84 -13.64 -1.21 -24.66
C GLU A 84 -12.15 -1.02 -24.33
N LYS A 85 -11.31 -1.93 -24.81
CA LYS A 85 -9.84 -1.84 -24.65
C LYS A 85 -9.26 -1.25 -25.94
N LYS A 86 -8.37 -0.30 -25.79
CA LYS A 86 -7.51 0.14 -26.90
C LYS A 86 -6.71 -1.04 -27.47
N PRO A 87 -6.33 -1.05 -28.74
CA PRO A 87 -5.43 -2.04 -29.31
C PRO A 87 -4.20 -2.21 -28.44
N PHE A 88 -3.67 -3.44 -28.36
CA PHE A 88 -2.54 -3.75 -27.46
C PHE A 88 -1.34 -2.85 -27.71
N HIS A 89 -1.04 -2.52 -28.96
CA HIS A 89 0.06 -1.63 -29.34
C HIS A 89 -0.12 -0.20 -28.82
N GLU A 90 -1.31 0.40 -29.00
CA GLU A 90 -1.65 1.71 -28.47
C GLU A 90 -1.64 1.73 -26.94
N ASN A 91 -2.11 0.63 -26.31
CA ASN A 91 -2.07 0.50 -24.86
C ASN A 91 -0.64 0.42 -24.32
N MET A 92 0.27 -0.25 -25.04
CA MET A 92 1.69 -0.27 -24.68
C MET A 92 2.33 1.10 -24.83
N GLN A 93 2.12 1.80 -25.94
CA GLN A 93 2.61 3.17 -26.15
C GLN A 93 2.06 4.11 -25.08
N ASP A 94 0.79 3.89 -24.69
CA ASP A 94 0.12 4.69 -23.69
C ASP A 94 0.58 4.41 -22.25
N ASN A 95 1.17 3.28 -21.95
CA ASN A 95 1.49 2.86 -20.59
C ASN A 95 2.96 2.42 -20.39
N TRP A 96 3.84 2.78 -21.31
CA TRP A 96 5.25 2.34 -21.27
C TRP A 96 5.97 2.67 -19.96
N CYS A 97 5.66 3.82 -19.33
CA CYS A 97 6.27 4.20 -18.04
C CYS A 97 5.97 3.17 -16.94
N TYR A 98 4.75 2.61 -16.91
CA TYR A 98 4.38 1.58 -15.93
C TYR A 98 5.16 0.30 -16.17
N TYR A 99 5.19 -0.17 -17.41
CA TYR A 99 5.91 -1.40 -17.76
C TYR A 99 7.42 -1.26 -17.54
N LEU A 100 8.00 -0.12 -17.94
CA LEU A 100 9.42 0.11 -17.78
C LEU A 100 9.82 0.22 -16.30
N SER A 101 9.06 0.96 -15.48
CA SER A 101 9.35 1.08 -14.05
C SER A 101 9.23 -0.27 -13.34
N PHE A 102 8.18 -1.04 -13.64
CA PHE A 102 8.03 -2.41 -13.12
C PHE A 102 9.21 -3.29 -13.55
N ALA A 103 9.54 -3.29 -14.85
CA ALA A 103 10.60 -4.12 -15.40
C ALA A 103 11.97 -3.79 -14.81
N ILE A 104 12.32 -2.50 -14.68
CA ILE A 104 13.60 -2.10 -14.07
C ILE A 104 13.69 -2.65 -12.65
N VAL A 105 12.66 -2.43 -11.83
CA VAL A 105 12.69 -2.88 -10.43
C VAL A 105 12.70 -4.40 -10.34
N ALA A 106 11.87 -5.08 -11.13
CA ALA A 106 11.81 -6.55 -11.14
C ALA A 106 13.13 -7.17 -11.60
N VAL A 107 13.76 -6.63 -12.66
CA VAL A 107 15.05 -7.13 -13.16
C VAL A 107 16.16 -6.90 -12.15
N VAL A 108 16.24 -5.71 -11.53
CA VAL A 108 17.25 -5.44 -10.49
C VAL A 108 17.07 -6.38 -9.31
N MET A 109 15.83 -6.56 -8.80
CA MET A 109 15.58 -7.51 -7.71
C MET A 109 15.91 -8.96 -8.12
N LEU A 110 15.60 -9.36 -9.35
CA LEU A 110 15.94 -10.68 -9.86
C LEU A 110 17.46 -10.89 -9.91
N VAL A 111 18.21 -9.90 -10.42
CA VAL A 111 19.69 -9.96 -10.45
C VAL A 111 20.25 -10.06 -9.04
N VAL A 112 19.73 -9.29 -8.08
CA VAL A 112 20.14 -9.38 -6.67
C VAL A 112 19.82 -10.78 -6.12
N CYS A 113 18.63 -11.31 -6.36
CA CYS A 113 18.27 -12.66 -5.89
C CYS A 113 19.18 -13.75 -6.46
N ILE A 114 19.58 -13.65 -7.73
CA ILE A 114 20.51 -14.59 -8.35
C ILE A 114 21.93 -14.44 -7.76
N ALA A 115 22.42 -13.20 -7.67
CA ALA A 115 23.78 -12.90 -7.21
C ALA A 115 23.99 -13.33 -5.75
N GLU A 116 23.00 -13.06 -4.91
CA GLU A 116 23.01 -13.37 -3.47
C GLU A 116 22.47 -14.76 -3.15
N LYS A 117 22.20 -15.59 -4.17
CA LYS A 117 21.66 -16.97 -4.03
C LYS A 117 20.42 -17.02 -3.14
N ILE A 118 19.50 -16.05 -3.30
CA ILE A 118 18.24 -16.00 -2.57
C ILE A 118 17.26 -17.01 -3.19
N ALA A 119 16.51 -17.70 -2.37
CA ALA A 119 15.51 -18.67 -2.81
C ALA A 119 14.56 -18.06 -3.89
N PRO A 120 14.29 -18.73 -5.01
CA PRO A 120 14.58 -20.14 -5.35
C PRO A 120 15.97 -20.37 -5.99
N PHE A 121 16.84 -19.37 -6.10
CA PHE A 121 18.15 -19.47 -6.77
C PHE A 121 19.26 -20.01 -5.86
N GLY A 122 18.98 -20.24 -4.59
CA GLY A 122 19.89 -20.80 -3.59
C GLY A 122 19.24 -20.91 -2.23
N GLU A 123 20.06 -20.99 -1.16
CA GLU A 123 19.62 -21.25 0.21
C GLU A 123 19.41 -19.97 1.04
N ASN A 124 19.82 -18.79 0.52
CA ASN A 124 19.67 -17.53 1.24
C ASN A 124 18.24 -17.01 1.17
N SER A 125 17.92 -16.06 2.07
CA SER A 125 16.59 -15.43 2.16
C SER A 125 16.71 -13.92 2.35
N LEU A 126 15.71 -13.17 1.89
CA LEU A 126 15.52 -11.76 2.23
C LEU A 126 14.91 -11.57 3.63
N THR A 127 14.50 -12.65 4.27
CA THR A 127 13.92 -12.58 5.61
C THR A 127 15.00 -12.30 6.65
N LEU A 128 14.80 -11.28 7.46
CA LEU A 128 15.73 -10.81 8.49
C LEU A 128 14.99 -10.61 9.81
N VAL A 129 15.72 -10.69 10.92
CA VAL A 129 15.22 -10.35 12.27
C VAL A 129 13.84 -10.99 12.53
N ASP A 130 12.81 -10.19 12.80
CA ASP A 130 11.46 -10.65 13.16
C ASP A 130 10.78 -11.43 12.02
N SER A 131 11.19 -11.22 10.77
CA SER A 131 10.61 -12.00 9.68
C SER A 131 10.94 -13.48 9.77
N VAL A 132 12.10 -13.84 10.35
CA VAL A 132 12.47 -15.24 10.61
C VAL A 132 11.75 -15.78 11.85
N HIS A 133 11.76 -15.01 12.95
CA HIS A 133 11.27 -15.50 14.24
C HIS A 133 9.77 -15.38 14.42
N GLN A 134 9.11 -14.44 13.71
CA GLN A 134 7.69 -14.13 13.86
C GLN A 134 6.92 -14.33 12.55
N TYR A 135 7.31 -13.64 11.45
CA TYR A 135 6.42 -13.55 10.29
C TYR A 135 6.30 -14.84 9.52
N LEU A 136 7.40 -15.59 9.31
CA LEU A 136 7.33 -16.90 8.65
C LEU A 136 6.48 -17.89 9.46
N PRO A 137 6.63 -18.05 10.78
CA PRO A 137 5.69 -18.81 11.60
C PRO A 137 4.25 -18.34 11.49
N PHE A 138 3.99 -17.04 11.50
CA PHE A 138 2.64 -16.50 11.37
C PHE A 138 2.02 -16.77 9.99
N PHE A 139 2.81 -16.72 8.92
CA PHE A 139 2.36 -17.12 7.58
C PHE A 139 2.03 -18.61 7.50
N SER A 140 2.82 -19.45 8.16
CA SER A 140 2.52 -20.89 8.29
C SER A 140 1.21 -21.11 9.02
N GLU A 141 1.02 -20.42 10.15
CA GLU A 141 -0.21 -20.47 10.93
C GLU A 141 -1.43 -19.99 10.15
N LEU A 142 -1.32 -18.85 9.44
CA LEU A 142 -2.39 -18.35 8.58
C LEU A 142 -2.79 -19.39 7.53
N ARG A 143 -1.79 -20.01 6.88
CA ARG A 143 -2.02 -21.06 5.90
C ARG A 143 -2.77 -22.25 6.49
N ASP A 144 -2.35 -22.75 7.65
CA ASP A 144 -2.99 -23.88 8.32
C ASP A 144 -4.42 -23.54 8.73
N LYS A 145 -4.65 -22.36 9.27
CA LYS A 145 -6.00 -21.91 9.63
C LYS A 145 -6.94 -21.81 8.43
N LEU A 146 -6.45 -21.28 7.32
CA LEU A 146 -7.27 -21.16 6.11
C LEU A 146 -7.53 -22.50 5.41
N LEU A 147 -6.62 -23.47 5.52
CA LEU A 147 -6.74 -24.78 4.86
C LEU A 147 -7.39 -25.83 5.76
N HIS A 148 -7.16 -25.81 7.08
CA HIS A 148 -7.47 -26.92 7.96
C HIS A 148 -8.33 -26.56 9.18
N GLU A 149 -8.07 -25.41 9.83
CA GLU A 149 -8.64 -25.15 11.16
C GLU A 149 -9.98 -24.37 11.17
N ARG A 150 -10.43 -23.78 10.10
CA ARG A 150 -11.70 -23.03 9.95
C ARG A 150 -11.94 -21.86 10.94
N SER A 151 -11.15 -21.70 12.00
CA SER A 151 -11.28 -20.60 12.97
C SER A 151 -10.15 -19.61 12.88
N LEU A 152 -10.47 -18.34 12.64
CA LEU A 152 -9.52 -17.22 12.62
C LEU A 152 -9.54 -16.40 13.93
N LEU A 153 -10.25 -16.85 14.96
CA LEU A 153 -10.43 -16.07 16.18
C LEU A 153 -9.28 -16.24 17.18
N TYR A 154 -8.76 -17.46 17.32
CA TYR A 154 -7.78 -17.81 18.33
C TYR A 154 -6.74 -18.80 17.81
N THR A 155 -5.53 -18.75 18.33
CA THR A 155 -4.47 -19.73 18.04
C THR A 155 -3.76 -20.17 19.31
N TRP A 156 -3.47 -21.46 19.43
CA TRP A 156 -2.64 -22.05 20.48
C TRP A 156 -1.15 -22.07 20.11
N ASN A 157 -0.80 -21.80 18.86
CA ASN A 157 0.56 -21.92 18.35
C ASN A 157 1.41 -20.64 18.55
N VAL A 158 0.88 -19.64 19.27
CA VAL A 158 1.60 -18.41 19.62
C VAL A 158 1.62 -18.27 21.14
N ALA A 159 2.80 -18.45 21.75
CA ALA A 159 3.02 -18.47 23.19
C ALA A 159 2.08 -19.47 23.91
N LEU A 160 1.34 -19.02 24.92
CA LEU A 160 0.32 -19.82 25.64
C LEU A 160 -1.08 -19.71 25.04
N GLY A 161 -1.16 -19.25 23.81
CA GLY A 161 -2.39 -18.95 23.09
C GLY A 161 -2.63 -17.44 22.94
N SER A 162 -3.17 -17.03 21.79
CA SER A 162 -3.35 -15.63 21.47
C SER A 162 -4.60 -15.40 20.62
N ASN A 163 -5.13 -14.17 20.70
CA ASN A 163 -6.15 -13.67 19.79
C ASN A 163 -5.58 -13.56 18.38
N PHE A 164 -5.98 -14.45 17.48
CA PHE A 164 -5.45 -14.49 16.13
C PHE A 164 -5.90 -13.31 15.26
N VAL A 165 -7.11 -12.75 15.51
CA VAL A 165 -7.58 -11.57 14.76
C VAL A 165 -6.69 -10.36 14.99
N SER A 166 -6.31 -10.11 16.26
CA SER A 166 -5.42 -8.98 16.60
C SER A 166 -4.01 -9.16 16.02
N LEU A 167 -3.49 -10.38 16.03
CA LEU A 167 -2.23 -10.74 15.39
C LEU A 167 -2.34 -10.56 13.87
N ALA A 168 -3.39 -11.09 13.25
CA ALA A 168 -3.61 -10.98 11.82
C ALA A 168 -3.76 -9.53 11.36
N ALA A 169 -4.42 -8.68 12.12
CA ALA A 169 -4.61 -7.26 11.83
C ALA A 169 -3.31 -6.49 11.66
N TYR A 170 -2.23 -6.91 12.31
CA TYR A 170 -0.91 -6.30 12.15
C TYR A 170 -0.07 -6.99 11.06
N TYR A 171 -0.07 -8.33 11.01
CA TYR A 171 0.92 -9.08 10.25
C TYR A 171 0.41 -9.71 8.96
N LEU A 172 -0.91 -10.07 8.88
CA LEU A 172 -1.35 -11.10 7.94
C LEU A 172 -2.41 -10.67 6.94
N MET A 173 -2.97 -9.47 7.07
CA MET A 173 -4.15 -9.05 6.29
C MET A 173 -3.86 -8.67 4.83
N SER A 174 -2.60 -8.73 4.39
CA SER A 174 -2.27 -8.50 2.97
C SER A 174 -2.98 -9.52 2.07
N PRO A 175 -3.74 -9.09 1.04
CA PRO A 175 -4.34 -9.99 0.07
C PRO A 175 -3.31 -10.85 -0.68
N PHE A 176 -2.07 -10.38 -0.81
CA PHE A 176 -0.98 -11.14 -1.41
C PHE A 176 -0.63 -12.39 -0.63
N ASN A 177 -0.91 -12.43 0.68
CA ASN A 177 -0.66 -13.61 1.52
C ASN A 177 -1.53 -14.81 1.13
N LEU A 178 -2.63 -14.61 0.38
CA LEU A 178 -3.43 -15.71 -0.17
C LEU A 178 -2.62 -16.57 -1.17
N LEU A 179 -1.55 -16.03 -1.76
CA LEU A 179 -0.65 -16.82 -2.59
C LEU A 179 0.07 -17.93 -1.81
N LEU A 180 0.25 -17.78 -0.49
CA LEU A 180 0.82 -18.80 0.37
C LEU A 180 0.01 -20.11 0.38
N LEU A 181 -1.29 -20.05 0.08
CA LEU A 181 -2.17 -21.22 0.02
C LEU A 181 -1.82 -22.17 -1.14
N LEU A 182 -1.16 -21.65 -2.17
CA LEU A 182 -0.77 -22.43 -3.36
C LEU A 182 0.52 -23.24 -3.18
N PHE A 183 1.24 -23.04 -2.08
CA PHE A 183 2.57 -23.61 -1.85
C PHE A 183 2.62 -24.40 -0.54
N GLY A 184 3.59 -25.33 -0.41
CA GLY A 184 3.85 -26.08 0.81
C GLY A 184 4.49 -25.19 1.91
N LYS A 185 4.49 -25.69 3.15
CA LYS A 185 5.10 -24.97 4.29
C LYS A 185 6.59 -24.71 4.09
N GLU A 186 7.29 -25.64 3.49
CA GLU A 186 8.73 -25.57 3.17
C GLU A 186 9.07 -24.43 2.18
N GLN A 187 8.08 -23.99 1.40
CA GLN A 187 8.25 -22.93 0.40
C GLN A 187 7.87 -21.55 0.90
N ILE A 188 7.32 -21.41 2.12
CA ILE A 188 6.82 -20.13 2.65
C ILE A 188 7.90 -19.04 2.62
N ALA A 189 9.15 -19.35 2.96
CA ALA A 189 10.25 -18.38 2.91
C ALA A 189 10.52 -17.88 1.49
N ALA A 190 10.56 -18.78 0.51
CA ALA A 190 10.77 -18.44 -0.90
C ALA A 190 9.61 -17.60 -1.46
N VAL A 191 8.37 -17.98 -1.15
CA VAL A 191 7.17 -17.23 -1.56
C VAL A 191 7.16 -15.85 -0.90
N THR A 192 7.58 -15.74 0.36
CA THR A 192 7.71 -14.45 1.05
C THR A 192 8.74 -13.55 0.37
N CYS A 193 9.91 -14.07 -0.03
CA CYS A 193 10.89 -13.32 -0.82
C CYS A 193 10.32 -12.85 -2.16
N PHE A 194 9.60 -13.72 -2.87
CA PHE A 194 8.91 -13.35 -4.11
C PHE A 194 7.88 -12.22 -3.87
N LEU A 195 7.08 -12.30 -2.80
CA LEU A 195 6.10 -11.27 -2.46
C LEU A 195 6.76 -9.93 -2.12
N MET A 196 7.91 -9.94 -1.43
CA MET A 196 8.70 -8.72 -1.20
C MET A 196 9.12 -8.08 -2.53
N CYS A 197 9.74 -8.83 -3.42
CA CYS A 197 10.17 -8.34 -4.74
C CYS A 197 9.00 -7.80 -5.55
N LEU A 198 7.87 -8.51 -5.58
CA LEU A 198 6.67 -8.11 -6.29
C LEU A 198 6.09 -6.79 -5.74
N LYS A 199 5.96 -6.65 -4.43
CA LYS A 199 5.45 -5.43 -3.79
C LYS A 199 6.36 -4.23 -4.03
N ILE A 200 7.69 -4.42 -4.02
CA ILE A 200 8.67 -3.37 -4.35
C ILE A 200 8.47 -2.91 -5.81
N ALA A 201 8.31 -3.85 -6.75
CA ALA A 201 8.06 -3.50 -8.15
C ALA A 201 6.72 -2.77 -8.34
N LEU A 202 5.66 -3.22 -7.66
CA LEU A 202 4.35 -2.55 -7.68
C LEU A 202 4.37 -1.17 -7.03
N THR A 203 5.28 -0.93 -6.07
CA THR A 203 5.49 0.39 -5.46
C THR A 203 5.94 1.43 -6.50
N ALA A 204 6.83 1.03 -7.42
CA ALA A 204 7.21 1.90 -8.55
C ALA A 204 6.02 2.19 -9.47
N VAL A 205 5.21 1.18 -9.78
CA VAL A 205 4.00 1.33 -10.62
C VAL A 205 3.00 2.31 -10.01
N ALA A 206 2.76 2.20 -8.71
CA ALA A 206 1.86 3.13 -8.00
C ALA A 206 2.38 4.57 -8.02
N MET A 207 3.70 4.75 -7.87
CA MET A 207 4.32 6.08 -7.96
C MET A 207 4.26 6.66 -9.38
N VAL A 208 4.46 5.83 -10.43
CA VAL A 208 4.21 6.25 -11.83
C VAL A 208 2.78 6.77 -11.98
N HIS A 209 1.79 6.05 -11.41
CA HIS A 209 0.39 6.44 -11.54
C HIS A 209 0.13 7.81 -10.90
N PHE A 210 0.67 8.04 -9.72
CA PHE A 210 0.56 9.32 -9.03
C PHE A 210 1.24 10.45 -9.82
N LEU A 211 2.48 10.24 -10.28
CA LEU A 211 3.26 11.28 -10.99
C LEU A 211 2.74 11.57 -12.41
N SER A 212 2.18 10.58 -13.09
CA SER A 212 1.63 10.72 -14.43
C SER A 212 0.32 11.50 -14.44
N TYR A 213 -0.37 11.58 -13.32
CA TYR A 213 -1.66 12.24 -13.22
C TYR A 213 -1.49 13.64 -12.62
N LYS A 214 -1.10 14.60 -13.45
CA LYS A 214 -1.01 16.01 -13.06
C LYS A 214 -1.89 16.83 -13.98
N ASP A 215 -2.74 17.67 -13.39
CA ASP A 215 -3.62 18.62 -14.10
C ASP A 215 -4.60 17.97 -15.12
N GLY A 216 -5.03 16.72 -14.86
CA GLY A 216 -5.95 15.98 -15.72
C GLY A 216 -5.31 15.37 -16.98
N GLU A 217 -4.04 15.64 -17.26
CA GLU A 217 -3.29 15.08 -18.36
C GLU A 217 -2.32 13.99 -17.90
N LYS A 218 -2.22 12.91 -18.67
CA LYS A 218 -1.22 11.86 -18.43
C LYS A 218 0.12 12.30 -19.03
N LYS A 219 1.02 12.81 -18.19
CA LYS A 219 2.40 13.08 -18.59
C LYS A 219 3.22 11.79 -18.55
N ARG A 220 4.05 11.59 -19.55
CA ARG A 220 4.92 10.41 -19.69
C ARG A 220 6.29 10.84 -20.11
N ASN A 221 7.27 10.59 -19.24
CA ASN A 221 8.66 10.84 -19.53
C ASN A 221 9.57 9.96 -18.67
N PHE A 222 10.84 9.87 -19.02
CA PHE A 222 11.83 9.09 -18.28
C PHE A 222 12.06 9.60 -16.87
N LEU A 223 11.81 10.88 -16.59
CA LEU A 223 11.92 11.44 -15.26
C LEU A 223 10.91 10.79 -14.30
N ILE A 224 9.66 10.58 -14.75
CA ILE A 224 8.63 9.88 -13.96
C ILE A 224 9.09 8.46 -13.62
N VAL A 225 9.67 7.75 -14.60
CA VAL A 225 10.24 6.41 -14.39
C VAL A 225 11.37 6.47 -13.35
N ALA A 226 12.31 7.39 -13.51
CA ALA A 226 13.46 7.52 -12.59
C ALA A 226 13.04 7.84 -11.16
N ILE A 227 12.10 8.77 -10.95
CA ILE A 227 11.57 9.12 -9.62
C ILE A 227 10.81 7.93 -9.02
N SER A 228 10.06 7.19 -9.82
CA SER A 228 9.29 6.04 -9.34
C SER A 228 10.20 4.87 -8.93
N VAL A 229 11.27 4.63 -9.69
CA VAL A 229 12.31 3.66 -9.34
C VAL A 229 13.06 4.10 -8.07
N ALA A 230 13.38 5.40 -7.94
CA ALA A 230 14.02 5.96 -6.74
C ALA A 230 13.13 5.82 -5.48
N TYR A 231 11.80 5.92 -5.62
CA TYR A 231 10.87 5.65 -4.53
C TYR A 231 10.88 4.18 -4.12
N ALA A 232 10.82 3.26 -5.09
CA ALA A 232 10.84 1.82 -4.84
C ALA A 232 12.17 1.34 -4.25
N PHE A 233 13.31 1.94 -4.63
CA PHE A 233 14.65 1.63 -4.11
C PHE A 233 15.14 2.63 -3.04
N SER A 234 14.23 3.37 -2.42
CA SER A 234 14.61 4.23 -1.30
C SER A 234 15.18 3.40 -0.14
N ASN A 235 16.08 4.00 0.65
CA ASN A 235 16.64 3.32 1.83
C ASN A 235 15.59 2.83 2.80
N TYR A 236 14.42 3.49 2.86
CA TYR A 236 13.30 3.00 3.65
C TYR A 236 12.82 1.63 3.16
N VAL A 237 12.52 1.52 1.87
CA VAL A 237 12.03 0.26 1.28
C VAL A 237 13.10 -0.83 1.39
N ILE A 238 14.34 -0.52 1.03
CA ILE A 238 15.44 -1.51 1.05
C ILE A 238 15.82 -1.92 2.47
N GLY A 239 15.83 -1.01 3.44
CA GLY A 239 16.15 -1.32 4.84
C GLY A 239 15.04 -2.04 5.59
N TYR A 240 13.78 -1.81 5.20
CA TYR A 240 12.62 -2.33 5.93
C TYR A 240 11.75 -3.31 5.12
N ASN A 241 12.21 -3.79 3.95
CA ASN A 241 11.46 -4.71 3.09
C ASN A 241 11.07 -6.01 3.79
N TRP A 242 11.87 -6.47 4.74
CA TRP A 242 11.60 -7.67 5.52
C TRP A 242 10.32 -7.54 6.38
N ASN A 243 9.83 -6.32 6.65
CA ASN A 243 8.50 -6.05 7.18
C ASN A 243 7.46 -6.09 6.05
N THR A 244 7.20 -7.27 5.52
CA THR A 244 6.36 -7.46 4.32
C THR A 244 4.97 -6.85 4.41
N MET A 245 4.41 -6.75 5.63
CA MET A 245 3.12 -6.13 5.89
C MET A 245 3.13 -4.60 5.76
N TRP A 246 4.29 -3.96 5.89
CA TRP A 246 4.40 -2.51 5.67
C TRP A 246 4.44 -2.17 4.19
N LEU A 247 4.98 -3.06 3.36
CA LEU A 247 5.12 -2.83 1.91
C LEU A 247 3.76 -2.61 1.23
N ASP A 248 2.68 -3.23 1.70
CA ASP A 248 1.33 -2.97 1.17
C ASP A 248 0.94 -1.49 1.33
N CYS A 249 1.21 -0.93 2.50
CA CYS A 249 0.90 0.47 2.79
C CYS A 249 1.78 1.43 1.99
N ILE A 250 3.08 1.11 1.86
CA ILE A 250 4.03 1.93 1.08
C ILE A 250 3.68 1.90 -0.41
N MET A 251 3.31 0.73 -0.92
CA MET A 251 2.87 0.51 -2.30
C MET A 251 1.61 1.33 -2.63
N ILE A 252 0.61 1.31 -1.74
CA ILE A 252 -0.65 2.00 -1.99
C ILE A 252 -0.59 3.50 -1.68
N PHE A 253 0.41 3.97 -0.92
CA PHE A 253 0.48 5.34 -0.44
C PHE A 253 0.44 6.41 -1.56
N PRO A 254 1.17 6.28 -2.70
CA PRO A 254 1.02 7.20 -3.82
C PRO A 254 -0.41 7.28 -4.36
N LEU A 255 -1.15 6.16 -4.35
CA LEU A 255 -2.56 6.14 -4.79
C LEU A 255 -3.49 6.81 -3.78
N ILE A 256 -3.20 6.72 -2.48
CA ILE A 256 -3.93 7.47 -1.44
C ILE A 256 -3.74 8.97 -1.69
N MET A 257 -2.52 9.41 -1.96
CA MET A 257 -2.20 10.82 -2.23
C MET A 257 -2.88 11.34 -3.51
N LEU A 258 -2.91 10.53 -4.56
CA LEU A 258 -3.66 10.85 -5.78
C LEU A 258 -5.16 10.90 -5.51
N GLY A 259 -5.69 9.93 -4.78
CA GLY A 259 -7.10 9.89 -4.39
C GLY A 259 -7.49 11.11 -3.54
N PHE A 260 -6.62 11.52 -2.61
CA PHE A 260 -6.79 12.73 -1.81
C PHE A 260 -6.88 13.98 -2.72
N GLN A 261 -5.98 14.12 -3.68
CA GLN A 261 -6.01 15.23 -4.62
C GLN A 261 -7.30 15.22 -5.45
N ARG A 262 -7.69 14.09 -6.05
CA ARG A 262 -8.93 13.97 -6.83
C ARG A 262 -10.18 14.26 -6.01
N MET A 263 -10.24 13.80 -4.78
CA MET A 263 -11.36 14.07 -3.87
C MET A 263 -11.55 15.58 -3.63
N LEU A 264 -10.45 16.35 -3.51
CA LEU A 264 -10.50 17.78 -3.26
C LEU A 264 -10.74 18.60 -4.53
N GLU A 265 -10.15 18.21 -5.66
CA GLU A 265 -10.20 18.94 -6.93
C GLU A 265 -11.38 18.51 -7.80
N GLU A 266 -11.49 17.22 -8.10
CA GLU A 266 -12.46 16.64 -9.03
C GLU A 266 -13.76 16.18 -8.35
N ARG A 267 -13.82 16.20 -7.03
CA ARG A 267 -14.92 15.68 -6.20
C ARG A 267 -15.15 14.16 -6.38
N ASP A 268 -14.13 13.41 -6.80
CA ASP A 268 -14.17 11.95 -6.90
C ASP A 268 -13.41 11.31 -5.72
N PRO A 269 -14.12 10.82 -4.68
CA PRO A 269 -13.51 10.24 -3.50
C PRO A 269 -13.15 8.74 -3.63
N LYS A 270 -13.55 8.07 -4.72
CA LYS A 270 -13.49 6.60 -4.81
C LYS A 270 -12.09 6.05 -4.60
N LEU A 271 -11.10 6.63 -5.31
CA LEU A 271 -9.71 6.19 -5.19
C LEU A 271 -9.19 6.42 -3.77
N TYR A 272 -9.52 7.56 -3.17
CA TYR A 272 -9.12 7.89 -1.80
C TYR A 272 -9.69 6.88 -0.80
N VAL A 273 -11.00 6.68 -0.83
CA VAL A 273 -11.69 5.79 0.12
C VAL A 273 -11.17 4.35 0.00
N LEU A 274 -11.05 3.83 -1.22
CA LEU A 274 -10.62 2.44 -1.42
C LEU A 274 -9.14 2.22 -1.10
N SER A 275 -8.27 3.15 -1.46
CA SER A 275 -6.83 3.02 -1.18
C SER A 275 -6.51 3.23 0.30
N LEU A 276 -7.18 4.15 0.98
CA LEU A 276 -7.04 4.33 2.43
C LEU A 276 -7.62 3.13 3.20
N PHE A 277 -8.79 2.63 2.80
CA PHE A 277 -9.33 1.38 3.34
C PHE A 277 -8.32 0.24 3.21
N TYR A 278 -7.73 0.05 2.03
CA TYR A 278 -6.74 -1.00 1.79
C TYR A 278 -5.54 -0.88 2.75
N ALA A 279 -5.00 0.33 2.94
CA ALA A 279 -3.88 0.54 3.85
C ALA A 279 -4.26 0.21 5.31
N LEU A 280 -5.41 0.69 5.79
CA LEU A 280 -5.92 0.42 7.13
C LEU A 280 -6.21 -1.06 7.35
N TYR A 281 -6.70 -1.76 6.32
CA TYR A 281 -6.98 -3.18 6.34
C TYR A 281 -5.69 -4.01 6.38
N CYS A 282 -4.69 -3.69 5.56
CA CYS A 282 -3.46 -4.48 5.47
C CYS A 282 -2.56 -4.32 6.70
N ASN A 283 -2.46 -3.09 7.22
CA ASN A 283 -1.68 -2.81 8.43
C ASN A 283 -2.17 -1.51 9.09
N TYR A 284 -2.87 -1.64 10.19
CA TYR A 284 -3.43 -0.49 10.91
C TYR A 284 -2.37 0.50 11.40
N TYR A 285 -1.17 0.01 11.74
CA TYR A 285 -0.11 0.83 12.31
C TYR A 285 0.51 1.79 11.28
N ILE A 286 0.90 1.30 10.10
CA ILE A 286 1.34 2.16 8.99
C ILE A 286 0.17 2.98 8.45
N GLY A 287 -1.04 2.41 8.46
CA GLY A 287 -2.28 3.13 8.14
C GLY A 287 -2.49 4.35 9.04
N TYR A 288 -2.23 4.23 10.35
CA TYR A 288 -2.26 5.35 11.29
C TYR A 288 -1.25 6.44 10.91
N ILE A 289 0.00 6.07 10.60
CA ILE A 289 1.04 7.00 10.16
C ILE A 289 0.59 7.76 8.90
N ILE A 290 -0.02 7.04 7.94
CA ILE A 290 -0.58 7.65 6.73
C ILE A 290 -1.69 8.63 7.08
N CYS A 291 -2.62 8.28 7.97
CA CYS A 291 -3.70 9.17 8.40
C CYS A 291 -3.15 10.46 9.05
N LEU A 292 -2.15 10.33 9.92
CA LEU A 292 -1.50 11.49 10.55
C LEU A 292 -0.82 12.38 9.50
N PHE A 293 -0.11 11.77 8.55
CA PHE A 293 0.49 12.51 7.43
C PHE A 293 -0.56 13.23 6.57
N LEU A 294 -1.69 12.59 6.27
CA LEU A 294 -2.76 13.20 5.48
C LEU A 294 -3.35 14.44 6.17
N VAL A 295 -3.45 14.43 7.51
CA VAL A 295 -3.86 15.62 8.28
C VAL A 295 -2.85 16.76 8.07
N LEU A 296 -1.54 16.47 8.18
CA LEU A 296 -0.51 17.49 7.95
C LEU A 296 -0.51 17.97 6.50
N TRP A 297 -0.66 17.05 5.54
CA TRP A 297 -0.70 17.35 4.11
C TRP A 297 -1.93 18.20 3.74
N PHE A 298 -3.06 18.04 4.43
CA PHE A 298 -4.24 18.87 4.23
C PHE A 298 -3.92 20.36 4.47
N PHE A 299 -3.11 20.70 5.45
CA PHE A 299 -2.68 22.09 5.69
C PHE A 299 -1.63 22.59 4.69
N VAL A 300 -0.86 21.68 4.09
CA VAL A 300 0.08 22.02 3.00
C VAL A 300 -0.65 22.27 1.68
N TYR A 301 -1.79 21.58 1.47
CA TYR A 301 -2.58 21.70 0.26
C TYR A 301 -3.12 23.12 0.06
N GLU A 302 -3.20 23.57 -1.19
CA GLU A 302 -3.66 24.91 -1.53
C GLU A 302 -5.18 24.98 -1.63
N HIS A 303 -5.84 25.50 -0.62
CA HIS A 303 -7.28 25.76 -0.62
C HIS A 303 -7.52 27.18 -1.18
N LYS A 304 -8.04 27.30 -2.38
CA LYS A 304 -8.21 28.58 -3.09
C LYS A 304 -8.94 29.66 -2.30
N THR A 305 -9.82 29.29 -1.35
CA THR A 305 -10.59 30.20 -0.48
C THR A 305 -10.82 29.56 0.89
N VAL A 306 -11.07 30.41 1.91
CA VAL A 306 -11.43 29.94 3.28
C VAL A 306 -12.68 29.06 3.26
N LYS A 307 -13.71 29.40 2.47
CA LYS A 307 -14.90 28.56 2.30
C LYS A 307 -14.54 27.18 1.76
N ARG A 308 -13.65 27.11 0.78
CA ARG A 308 -13.17 25.81 0.24
C ARG A 308 -12.34 25.03 1.25
N PHE A 309 -11.56 25.68 2.10
CA PHE A 309 -10.85 25.03 3.19
C PHE A 309 -11.81 24.22 4.07
N PHE A 310 -12.90 24.83 4.55
CA PHE A 310 -13.87 24.14 5.41
C PHE A 310 -14.65 23.04 4.64
N ILE A 311 -15.06 23.30 3.39
CA ILE A 311 -15.73 22.28 2.57
C ILE A 311 -14.82 21.08 2.32
N ASN A 312 -13.56 21.31 2.00
CA ASN A 312 -12.57 20.27 1.78
C ASN A 312 -12.26 19.52 3.08
N GLY A 313 -12.19 20.23 4.22
CA GLY A 313 -12.02 19.64 5.54
C GLY A 313 -13.17 18.71 5.91
N PHE A 314 -14.40 19.12 5.67
CA PHE A 314 -15.58 18.27 5.87
C PHE A 314 -15.54 17.01 4.98
N ARG A 315 -15.21 17.17 3.70
CA ARG A 315 -15.07 16.02 2.78
C ARG A 315 -13.96 15.07 3.24
N PHE A 316 -12.80 15.63 3.59
CA PHE A 316 -11.67 14.85 4.09
C PHE A 316 -12.08 14.04 5.32
N ALA A 317 -12.75 14.66 6.29
CA ALA A 317 -13.24 13.98 7.49
C ALA A 317 -14.24 12.86 7.14
N VAL A 318 -15.28 13.16 6.35
CA VAL A 318 -16.33 12.18 6.00
C VAL A 318 -15.75 10.97 5.26
N TYR A 319 -14.92 11.19 4.23
CA TYR A 319 -14.38 10.09 3.45
C TYR A 319 -13.27 9.32 4.16
N SER A 320 -12.52 9.95 5.08
CA SER A 320 -11.59 9.23 5.96
C SER A 320 -12.33 8.36 6.97
N LEU A 321 -13.41 8.87 7.57
CA LEU A 321 -14.27 8.09 8.46
C LEU A 321 -14.96 6.94 7.71
N LEU A 322 -15.37 7.15 6.47
CA LEU A 322 -15.91 6.08 5.63
C LEU A 322 -14.88 4.97 5.41
N SER A 323 -13.62 5.32 5.08
CA SER A 323 -12.53 4.35 4.91
C SER A 323 -12.25 3.57 6.21
N GLY A 324 -12.17 4.29 7.34
CA GLY A 324 -12.02 3.68 8.67
C GLY A 324 -13.20 2.82 9.07
N GLY A 325 -14.43 3.26 8.76
CA GLY A 325 -15.65 2.49 8.98
C GLY A 325 -15.70 1.20 8.18
N MET A 326 -15.25 1.23 6.94
CA MET A 326 -15.10 0.01 6.11
C MET A 326 -14.07 -0.96 6.72
N ALA A 327 -13.02 -0.46 7.36
CA ALA A 327 -11.99 -1.27 8.02
C ALA A 327 -12.34 -1.62 9.49
N ALA A 328 -13.47 -1.15 10.03
CA ALA A 328 -13.79 -1.28 11.45
C ALA A 328 -13.83 -2.74 11.93
N PHE A 329 -14.23 -3.68 11.07
CA PHE A 329 -14.29 -5.11 11.41
C PHE A 329 -12.93 -5.71 11.77
N ILE A 330 -11.81 -5.10 11.33
CA ILE A 330 -10.46 -5.50 11.71
C ILE A 330 -9.85 -4.52 12.73
N LEU A 331 -10.15 -3.22 12.61
CA LEU A 331 -9.58 -2.20 13.49
C LEU A 331 -10.12 -2.29 14.93
N LEU A 332 -11.40 -2.58 15.13
CA LEU A 332 -11.98 -2.69 16.47
C LEU A 332 -11.41 -3.89 17.26
N PRO A 333 -11.35 -5.11 16.70
CA PRO A 333 -10.68 -6.22 17.39
C PRO A 333 -9.18 -5.95 17.64
N ALA A 334 -8.48 -5.30 16.69
CA ALA A 334 -7.09 -4.92 16.87
C ALA A 334 -6.92 -3.95 18.03
N TYR A 335 -7.75 -2.92 18.13
CA TYR A 335 -7.74 -1.95 19.23
C TYR A 335 -7.94 -2.64 20.59
N HIS A 336 -8.96 -3.51 20.72
CA HIS A 336 -9.17 -4.26 21.96
C HIS A 336 -7.98 -5.16 22.29
N GLY A 337 -7.36 -5.77 21.28
CA GLY A 337 -6.16 -6.59 21.49
C GLY A 337 -4.96 -5.77 21.98
N ILE A 338 -4.74 -4.57 21.43
CA ILE A 338 -3.66 -3.67 21.83
C ILE A 338 -3.85 -3.20 23.28
N MET A 339 -5.07 -2.79 23.64
CA MET A 339 -5.39 -2.32 25.00
C MET A 339 -5.18 -3.39 26.07
N ALA A 340 -5.14 -4.67 25.70
CA ALA A 340 -4.81 -5.78 26.60
C ALA A 340 -3.30 -6.07 26.69
N THR A 341 -2.45 -5.32 26.00
CA THR A 341 -0.98 -5.47 26.02
C THR A 341 -0.30 -4.28 26.70
N ALA A 342 1.00 -4.38 26.94
CA ALA A 342 1.82 -3.28 27.47
C ALA A 342 1.78 -2.01 26.57
N ALA A 343 1.42 -2.14 25.29
CA ALA A 343 1.22 -1.00 24.41
C ALA A 343 -0.03 -0.17 24.74
N GLY A 344 -0.92 -0.66 25.60
CA GLY A 344 -2.07 0.08 26.16
C GLY A 344 -1.68 1.09 27.23
N ASP A 345 -0.50 0.99 27.83
CA ASP A 345 0.00 1.93 28.84
C ASP A 345 0.54 3.21 28.18
N MET A 346 -0.33 4.18 28.00
CA MET A 346 -0.01 5.45 27.33
C MET A 346 0.52 6.49 28.30
N ALA A 347 1.84 6.52 28.53
CA ALA A 347 2.50 7.61 29.23
C ALA A 347 3.21 8.51 28.21
N ILE A 348 2.81 9.81 28.16
CA ILE A 348 3.48 10.78 27.26
C ILE A 348 4.94 10.93 27.69
N PRO A 349 5.94 10.61 26.87
CA PRO A 349 7.33 10.73 27.24
C PRO A 349 7.74 12.18 27.43
N LYS A 350 8.72 12.39 28.27
CA LYS A 350 9.36 13.71 28.40
C LYS A 350 9.93 14.13 27.06
N GLY A 351 9.83 15.43 26.73
CA GLY A 351 10.34 16.00 25.48
C GLY A 351 11.88 15.97 25.42
N THR A 352 12.41 14.77 25.16
CA THR A 352 13.85 14.54 25.03
C THR A 352 14.27 14.48 23.56
N TRP A 353 15.52 14.83 23.28
CA TRP A 353 16.13 14.67 21.95
C TRP A 353 16.92 13.38 21.97
N TYR A 354 16.76 12.54 20.93
CA TYR A 354 17.39 11.23 20.87
C TYR A 354 18.89 11.27 20.51
N GLY A 355 19.33 12.26 19.74
CA GLY A 355 20.71 12.34 19.33
C GLY A 355 21.03 13.56 18.46
N ASN A 356 22.13 13.48 17.73
CA ASN A 356 22.57 14.56 16.86
C ASN A 356 21.80 14.54 15.53
N ILE A 357 21.01 15.58 15.26
CA ILE A 357 20.23 15.73 14.04
C ILE A 357 21.09 15.67 12.76
N PHE A 358 22.34 16.12 12.80
CA PHE A 358 23.25 16.07 11.66
C PHE A 358 23.65 14.63 11.30
N VAL A 359 23.73 13.73 12.30
CA VAL A 359 23.95 12.29 12.07
C VAL A 359 22.75 11.69 11.31
N MET A 360 21.55 12.11 11.66
CA MET A 360 20.34 11.70 10.94
C MET A 360 20.29 12.25 9.51
N LEU A 361 20.62 13.54 9.33
CA LEU A 361 20.66 14.17 8.01
C LEU A 361 21.74 13.58 7.09
N ARG A 362 22.83 13.05 7.66
CA ARG A 362 23.82 12.29 6.90
C ARG A 362 23.21 11.12 6.12
N GLN A 363 22.11 10.55 6.61
CA GLN A 363 21.38 9.49 5.92
C GLN A 363 20.72 9.91 4.60
N LEU A 364 20.75 11.18 4.25
CA LEU A 364 20.38 11.70 2.93
C LEU A 364 21.48 11.54 1.87
N LEU A 365 22.71 11.25 2.29
CA LEU A 365 23.88 11.22 1.40
C LEU A 365 24.03 9.83 0.74
N VAL A 366 24.74 9.83 -0.39
CA VAL A 366 25.10 8.59 -1.10
C VAL A 366 26.01 7.70 -0.23
N PHE A 367 26.01 6.42 -0.53
CA PHE A 367 26.79 5.38 0.15
C PHE A 367 26.45 5.17 1.63
N THR A 368 25.34 5.72 2.12
CA THR A 368 24.83 5.38 3.44
C THR A 368 24.15 4.01 3.39
N LYS A 369 24.56 3.13 4.30
CA LYS A 369 23.92 1.81 4.41
C LYS A 369 22.49 1.96 4.95
N PRO A 370 21.51 1.26 4.38
CA PRO A 370 20.17 1.18 4.97
C PRO A 370 20.24 0.59 6.36
N ILE A 371 19.43 1.12 7.27
CA ILE A 371 19.29 0.63 8.63
C ILE A 371 18.21 -0.45 8.63
N THR A 372 18.52 -1.64 9.11
CA THR A 372 17.61 -2.79 9.09
C THR A 372 16.94 -3.06 10.43
N ASN A 373 17.67 -2.90 11.56
CA ASN A 373 17.18 -3.34 12.86
C ASN A 373 17.71 -2.56 14.07
N GLN A 374 18.34 -1.40 13.89
CA GLN A 374 19.04 -0.77 15.00
C GLN A 374 18.26 0.26 15.81
N ILE A 375 18.73 0.37 17.03
CA ILE A 375 18.41 1.29 18.09
C ILE A 375 18.99 2.69 17.77
N PHE A 376 18.40 3.67 18.25
CA PHE A 376 18.43 5.13 18.18
C PHE A 376 19.66 5.92 17.66
N ASP A 377 20.87 5.46 17.56
CA ASP A 377 22.02 6.28 17.16
C ASP A 377 22.00 6.63 15.65
N GLY A 378 21.18 7.62 15.31
CA GLY A 378 21.05 8.14 13.94
C GLY A 378 20.14 7.30 13.02
N GLY A 379 19.26 6.52 13.61
CA GLY A 379 18.44 5.55 12.95
C GLY A 379 17.30 6.11 12.12
N VAL A 380 17.55 6.58 10.90
CA VAL A 380 16.50 6.96 9.96
C VAL A 380 16.90 6.62 8.53
N ASN A 381 16.02 5.98 7.78
CA ASN A 381 16.24 5.65 6.36
C ASN A 381 15.67 6.78 5.48
N LEU A 382 16.52 7.65 4.93
CA LEU A 382 16.11 8.86 4.19
C LEU A 382 16.56 8.90 2.73
N TYR A 383 17.61 8.16 2.34
CA TYR A 383 18.15 8.26 0.99
C TYR A 383 17.15 7.78 -0.07
N CYS A 384 16.95 8.61 -1.08
CA CYS A 384 16.10 8.31 -2.24
C CYS A 384 16.67 8.88 -3.55
N GLY A 385 18.00 9.11 -3.58
CA GLY A 385 18.71 9.68 -4.71
C GLY A 385 19.23 11.11 -4.44
N MET A 386 20.47 11.35 -4.77
CA MET A 386 21.14 12.63 -4.50
C MET A 386 20.46 13.81 -5.21
N LEU A 387 19.90 13.60 -6.40
CA LEU A 387 19.18 14.64 -7.13
C LEU A 387 17.93 15.11 -6.36
N ALA A 388 17.23 14.24 -5.67
CA ALA A 388 16.08 14.62 -4.83
C ALA A 388 16.52 15.55 -3.68
N VAL A 389 17.69 15.29 -3.09
CA VAL A 389 18.25 16.13 -2.02
C VAL A 389 18.68 17.50 -2.56
N LEU A 390 19.41 17.53 -3.68
CA LEU A 390 19.85 18.78 -4.32
C LEU A 390 18.66 19.64 -4.75
N THR A 391 17.63 19.04 -5.30
CA THR A 391 16.44 19.76 -5.76
C THR A 391 15.62 20.36 -4.64
N MET A 392 15.72 19.83 -3.42
CA MET A 392 15.13 20.49 -2.23
C MET A 392 15.65 21.94 -2.10
N PHE A 393 16.94 22.16 -2.29
CA PHE A 393 17.52 23.50 -2.25
C PHE A 393 17.20 24.31 -3.52
N LEU A 394 17.27 23.69 -4.69
CA LEU A 394 16.96 24.34 -5.96
C LEU A 394 15.50 24.77 -6.09
N TYR A 395 14.59 24.08 -5.42
CA TYR A 395 13.18 24.44 -5.41
C TYR A 395 12.89 25.81 -4.80
N LEU A 396 13.78 26.34 -3.97
CA LEU A 396 13.69 27.73 -3.47
C LEU A 396 13.68 28.76 -4.60
N PHE A 397 14.38 28.50 -5.69
CA PHE A 397 14.55 29.41 -6.83
C PHE A 397 13.46 29.26 -7.91
N VAL A 398 12.59 28.26 -7.80
CA VAL A 398 11.49 28.04 -8.76
C VAL A 398 10.46 29.17 -8.66
N LYS A 399 9.87 29.58 -9.77
CA LYS A 399 8.77 30.55 -9.81
C LYS A 399 7.45 29.89 -9.38
N GLU A 400 7.24 29.76 -8.09
CA GLU A 400 6.00 29.29 -7.46
C GLU A 400 5.61 30.23 -6.31
N HIS A 401 4.32 30.23 -5.95
CA HIS A 401 3.81 31.11 -4.90
C HIS A 401 4.56 30.90 -3.58
N PRO A 402 5.10 31.95 -2.92
CA PRO A 402 5.97 31.81 -1.74
C PRO A 402 5.33 31.00 -0.59
N TRP A 403 4.03 31.19 -0.33
CA TRP A 403 3.30 30.46 0.70
C TRP A 403 3.19 28.96 0.44
N LYS A 404 3.16 28.54 -0.82
CA LYS A 404 3.14 27.12 -1.17
C LYS A 404 4.49 26.47 -0.90
N LYS A 405 5.58 27.15 -1.23
CA LYS A 405 6.93 26.73 -0.86
C LYS A 405 7.09 26.68 0.66
N PHE A 406 6.73 27.76 1.35
CA PHE A 406 6.84 27.85 2.80
C PHE A 406 6.16 26.69 3.51
N ARG A 407 4.90 26.37 3.17
CA ARG A 407 4.16 25.24 3.78
C ARG A 407 4.86 23.89 3.56
N LYS A 408 5.43 23.65 2.37
CA LYS A 408 6.19 22.42 2.11
C LYS A 408 7.46 22.32 2.96
N TYR A 409 8.20 23.43 3.09
CA TYR A 409 9.39 23.45 3.94
C TYR A 409 9.06 23.31 5.42
N VAL A 410 8.00 23.94 5.89
CA VAL A 410 7.51 23.76 7.28
C VAL A 410 7.20 22.28 7.54
N LEU A 411 6.54 21.60 6.59
CA LEU A 411 6.29 20.15 6.72
C LEU A 411 7.59 19.34 6.76
N LEU A 412 8.55 19.62 5.87
CA LEU A 412 9.84 18.92 5.87
C LEU A 412 10.60 19.14 7.17
N VAL A 413 10.65 20.36 7.68
CA VAL A 413 11.29 20.70 8.97
C VAL A 413 10.57 19.98 10.12
N LEU A 414 9.24 19.98 10.14
CA LEU A 414 8.46 19.27 11.16
C LEU A 414 8.79 17.76 11.15
N LEU A 415 8.88 17.15 9.98
CA LEU A 415 9.25 15.74 9.86
C LEU A 415 10.67 15.47 10.36
N VAL A 416 11.64 16.34 9.99
CA VAL A 416 13.03 16.23 10.47
C VAL A 416 13.10 16.37 11.99
N ILE A 417 12.39 17.32 12.59
CA ILE A 417 12.31 17.46 14.03
C ILE A 417 11.67 16.20 14.65
N SER A 418 10.62 15.68 14.03
CA SER A 418 9.91 14.49 14.52
C SER A 418 10.79 13.23 14.56
N PHE A 419 11.81 13.13 13.68
CA PHE A 419 12.76 12.00 13.74
C PHE A 419 13.60 11.99 15.02
N ASN A 420 13.84 13.14 15.61
CA ASN A 420 14.79 13.27 16.73
C ASN A 420 14.12 13.68 18.06
N HIS A 421 12.88 14.14 18.05
CA HIS A 421 12.18 14.63 19.24
C HIS A 421 11.24 13.55 19.81
N GLY A 422 11.45 13.12 21.06
CA GLY A 422 10.75 12.02 21.69
C GLY A 422 9.23 12.11 21.64
N THR A 423 8.64 13.23 22.06
CA THR A 423 7.18 13.40 22.05
C THR A 423 6.60 13.32 20.64
N LEU A 424 7.22 13.97 19.64
CA LEU A 424 6.74 13.92 18.26
C LEU A 424 6.88 12.53 17.68
N ASN A 425 8.01 11.88 17.96
CA ASN A 425 8.26 10.51 17.55
C ASN A 425 7.22 9.54 18.14
N TYR A 426 6.91 9.69 19.43
CA TYR A 426 5.85 8.94 20.12
C TYR A 426 4.48 9.12 19.45
N ILE A 427 4.10 10.36 19.07
CA ILE A 427 2.87 10.62 18.32
C ILE A 427 2.86 9.86 16.99
N TRP A 428 3.96 9.91 16.23
CA TRP A 428 4.05 9.19 14.96
C TRP A 428 3.96 7.66 15.11
N HIS A 429 4.36 7.13 16.26
CA HIS A 429 4.34 5.69 16.56
C HIS A 429 3.06 5.21 17.25
N GLY A 430 1.95 5.95 17.14
CA GLY A 430 0.65 5.52 17.66
C GLY A 430 0.52 5.66 19.17
N MET A 431 1.16 6.68 19.74
CA MET A 431 1.15 6.99 21.18
C MET A 431 1.80 5.89 22.03
N HIS A 432 2.84 5.23 21.52
CA HIS A 432 3.66 4.30 22.29
C HIS A 432 5.14 4.44 21.93
N ASP A 433 6.01 3.98 22.83
CA ASP A 433 7.44 3.96 22.57
C ASP A 433 7.79 2.94 21.49
N GLN A 434 8.67 3.34 20.56
CA GLN A 434 9.18 2.40 19.58
C GLN A 434 10.32 1.56 20.20
N TYR A 435 10.14 0.26 20.17
CA TYR A 435 11.20 -0.67 20.52
C TYR A 435 11.89 -1.15 19.24
N GLY A 436 13.20 -0.89 19.10
CA GLY A 436 13.95 -1.24 17.89
C GLY A 436 13.60 -0.32 16.70
N ILE A 437 13.37 -0.85 15.55
CA ILE A 437 13.20 -0.20 14.23
C ILE A 437 12.76 1.27 14.31
N PRO A 438 13.71 2.24 14.17
CA PRO A 438 13.40 3.65 14.41
C PRO A 438 12.73 4.33 13.22
N ASN A 439 11.98 5.39 13.51
CA ASN A 439 11.46 6.31 12.51
C ASN A 439 10.69 5.64 11.35
N ARG A 440 9.74 4.76 11.70
CA ARG A 440 8.93 3.98 10.75
C ARG A 440 8.10 4.84 9.79
N PHE A 441 7.99 6.14 10.05
CA PHE A 441 7.28 7.12 9.22
C PHE A 441 8.17 7.85 8.20
N SER A 442 9.47 7.52 8.09
CA SER A 442 10.39 8.25 7.20
C SER A 442 10.05 8.14 5.72
N PHE A 443 9.25 7.16 5.30
CA PHE A 443 8.76 7.05 3.92
C PHE A 443 7.92 8.27 3.47
N VAL A 444 7.19 8.92 4.38
CA VAL A 444 6.43 10.13 4.03
C VAL A 444 7.34 11.31 3.73
N PHE A 445 8.49 11.41 4.43
CA PHE A 445 9.51 12.41 4.12
C PHE A 445 10.12 12.17 2.72
N ILE A 446 10.50 10.94 2.42
CA ILE A 446 11.00 10.52 1.11
C ILE A 446 9.98 10.88 0.01
N PHE A 447 8.72 10.58 0.23
CA PHE A 447 7.67 10.95 -0.72
C PHE A 447 7.60 12.46 -0.97
N VAL A 448 7.64 13.28 0.09
CA VAL A 448 7.62 14.75 -0.05
C VAL A 448 8.85 15.25 -0.82
N LEU A 449 10.04 14.69 -0.57
CA LEU A 449 11.25 15.03 -1.33
C LEU A 449 11.09 14.73 -2.81
N LEU A 450 10.64 13.53 -3.16
CA LEU A 450 10.49 13.09 -4.56
C LEU A 450 9.39 13.87 -5.29
N VAL A 451 8.29 14.22 -4.62
CA VAL A 451 7.24 15.09 -5.17
C VAL A 451 7.76 16.51 -5.38
N THR A 452 8.60 17.01 -4.48
CA THR A 452 9.24 18.32 -4.62
C THR A 452 10.23 18.32 -5.79
N TYR A 453 11.01 17.25 -5.95
CA TYR A 453 11.87 17.03 -7.11
C TYR A 453 11.08 17.05 -8.43
N CYS A 454 10.00 16.29 -8.51
CA CYS A 454 9.14 16.27 -9.68
C CYS A 454 8.57 17.68 -9.99
N SER A 455 8.15 18.42 -8.97
CA SER A 455 7.62 19.78 -9.12
C SER A 455 8.70 20.73 -9.64
N TRP A 456 9.93 20.67 -9.11
CA TRP A 456 11.07 21.45 -9.60
C TRP A 456 11.35 21.17 -11.05
N ALA A 457 11.51 19.91 -11.43
CA ALA A 457 11.84 19.52 -12.79
C ALA A 457 10.76 19.93 -13.83
N CYS A 458 9.49 19.84 -13.44
CA CYS A 458 8.39 20.27 -14.32
C CYS A 458 8.35 21.80 -14.51
N LEU A 459 8.76 22.58 -13.50
CA LEU A 459 8.68 24.04 -13.54
C LEU A 459 9.98 24.70 -14.04
N SER A 460 11.12 24.01 -14.00
CA SER A 460 12.40 24.49 -14.50
C SER A 460 12.66 24.15 -15.96
N LEU A 461 11.88 23.22 -16.54
CA LEU A 461 11.97 22.81 -17.95
C LEU A 461 10.92 23.50 -18.83
N LEU A 462 10.06 24.36 -18.27
CA LEU A 462 9.14 25.27 -18.93
C LEU A 462 9.71 26.69 -18.92
#